data_6f637502f45cfc893fc602cc4edd25ff
#
_entry.id   6f637502f45cfc893fc602cc4edd25ff
#
_cell.length_a   1.000
_cell.length_b   1.000
_cell.length_c   1.000
_cell.angle_alpha   90.00
_cell.angle_beta   90.00
_cell.angle_gamma   90.00
#
_symmetry.space_group_name_H-M   'P 1'
#
loop_
_entity.id
_entity.type
_entity.pdbx_description
1 polymer ?
#
loop_
_entity_poly.entity_id
_entity_poly.type
_entity_poly.pdbx_seq_one_letter_code
_entity_poly.pdbx_strand_id
1 'polypeptide(L)'
;MIMALSSWAVADGGPDDSPYRGSPWRGIPSAHTVEESHRYLSQRADAVVWDVVGGSLGPFDRENGRRMTVKALAWLEKGNPAQIAEVNLAFLDPKAVPFALPGVDFDRFGAVCGRKGDYDFTLVGLAIIASRYWNDPVRLWPETREKLLKVLLTETGNRIEKTRWFKLCGWWPETENHILLTEVSQYITNQLWLRWFAEHGGHYVSFYDNQRNGMNRFFLEHLQQFLKSDFYEYNSKPYQKLTVWALTALFEYAEDEQVKTSTRLVLDYLAAKYAVSSKSSRRSAPFRRQPHYRENPDLLSTDSESLRFLLLAGNLDFVQGDSWPEGLDVWPQIFEALSSYRVPEMILDLILRDEDEGRTFWQGFHHTGWEIYAGSPSFLISGGGRWVNDFDYWTGELSGWAVPVVVIPARGGISRENMIRFEGAHDDRKKNNQCVAPGFACGINPVIPDSISPQCRWKPAGNSPWTFLDFTRPDCAQKWGFFAAIYQAPCETRHCRRRGESWGFAEMAEVEGRSFEQFRIEVLRRNSGRSFHEAAASRYVTSRGVEVVFTADPASRAEWGIRSVDGVNFDSDDSHWPLVWGNLLQTKGDGRVVVRNPWRGQELVLDARDAVHPSWELKKLNSESGRK
;
A
#
# COMPACT_ATOMS: atom_id res chain seq x y z
N MET A 1 23.46 9.12 12.53
CA MET A 1 22.81 10.30 13.13
C MET A 1 21.32 9.93 13.20
N ILE A 2 20.86 9.66 14.39
CA ILE A 2 19.50 9.18 14.69
C ILE A 2 18.59 10.39 14.48
N MET A 3 17.75 10.36 13.43
CA MET A 3 16.63 11.29 13.36
C MET A 3 15.68 10.94 14.49
N ALA A 4 15.50 11.86 15.40
CA ALA A 4 14.46 11.80 16.40
C ALA A 4 13.11 11.86 15.67
N LEU A 5 12.47 10.73 15.54
CA LEU A 5 11.05 10.67 15.24
C LEU A 5 10.34 11.25 16.46
N SER A 6 9.85 12.48 16.32
CA SER A 6 8.89 13.02 17.25
C SER A 6 7.71 12.05 17.31
N SER A 7 7.60 11.36 18.43
CA SER A 7 6.39 10.64 18.80
C SER A 7 5.25 11.67 18.77
N TRP A 8 4.36 11.54 17.82
CA TRP A 8 3.16 12.35 17.73
C TRP A 8 2.24 11.94 18.89
N ALA A 9 2.43 12.59 20.02
CA ALA A 9 1.45 12.55 21.10
C ALA A 9 0.18 13.19 20.54
N VAL A 10 -0.91 12.43 20.55
CA VAL A 10 -2.26 12.91 20.33
C VAL A 10 -2.53 13.99 21.37
N ALA A 11 -2.66 15.25 20.94
CA ALA A 11 -3.16 16.29 21.81
C ALA A 11 -4.63 15.94 22.13
N ASP A 12 -4.94 15.85 23.42
CA ASP A 12 -6.28 15.62 23.91
C ASP A 12 -7.27 16.60 23.28
N GLY A 13 -8.21 16.07 22.50
CA GLY A 13 -9.29 16.82 21.91
C GLY A 13 -10.29 17.30 22.95
N GLY A 14 -10.84 18.48 22.73
CA GLY A 14 -12.01 18.98 23.46
C GLY A 14 -13.25 18.10 23.27
N PRO A 15 -14.39 18.45 23.86
CA PRO A 15 -15.57 17.60 23.94
C PRO A 15 -16.02 17.11 22.56
N ASP A 16 -16.02 15.82 22.44
CA ASP A 16 -16.22 15.05 21.24
C ASP A 16 -17.72 14.97 20.93
N ASP A 17 -18.19 15.84 20.04
CA ASP A 17 -19.56 15.82 19.51
C ASP A 17 -19.69 14.94 18.25
N SER A 18 -18.65 14.17 17.91
CA SER A 18 -18.70 13.26 16.77
C SER A 18 -19.74 12.15 17.02
N PRO A 19 -20.70 11.93 16.10
CA PRO A 19 -21.63 10.82 16.21
C PRO A 19 -20.96 9.45 16.09
N TYR A 20 -19.68 9.40 15.74
CA TYR A 20 -18.90 8.20 15.43
C TYR A 20 -17.81 7.88 16.47
N ARG A 21 -18.14 7.91 17.75
CA ARG A 21 -17.19 7.49 18.81
C ARG A 21 -16.65 6.09 18.53
N GLY A 22 -15.33 5.98 18.34
CA GLY A 22 -14.61 4.72 18.14
C GLY A 22 -14.29 4.45 16.68
N SER A 23 -15.20 3.95 15.87
CA SER A 23 -15.00 3.73 14.42
C SER A 23 -15.87 4.67 13.60
N PRO A 24 -15.34 5.37 12.59
CA PRO A 24 -16.14 6.22 11.71
C PRO A 24 -17.20 5.42 10.96
N TRP A 25 -16.99 4.10 10.79
CA TRP A 25 -17.92 3.22 10.08
C TRP A 25 -18.83 2.40 10.99
N ARG A 26 -18.88 2.75 12.28
CA ARG A 26 -19.78 2.07 13.24
C ARG A 26 -21.25 2.18 12.80
N GLY A 27 -21.92 1.04 12.71
CA GLY A 27 -23.32 0.97 12.28
C GLY A 27 -23.53 0.98 10.78
N ILE A 28 -22.49 1.13 9.97
CA ILE A 28 -22.56 0.92 8.52
C ILE A 28 -22.41 -0.59 8.25
N PRO A 29 -23.32 -1.21 7.49
CA PRO A 29 -23.21 -2.64 7.19
C PRO A 29 -21.92 -2.98 6.44
N SER A 30 -21.33 -4.13 6.78
CA SER A 30 -20.24 -4.73 6.01
C SER A 30 -20.75 -5.13 4.63
N ALA A 31 -19.92 -4.95 3.60
CA ALA A 31 -20.22 -5.36 2.24
C ALA A 31 -19.50 -6.68 1.93
N HIS A 32 -20.26 -7.64 1.40
CA HIS A 32 -19.77 -8.93 0.93
C HIS A 32 -19.99 -9.11 -0.57
N THR A 33 -20.78 -8.22 -1.18
CA THR A 33 -21.05 -8.19 -2.62
C THR A 33 -20.74 -6.82 -3.20
N VAL A 34 -20.57 -6.77 -4.53
CA VAL A 34 -20.36 -5.51 -5.27
C VAL A 34 -21.53 -4.56 -5.08
N GLU A 35 -22.75 -5.06 -5.09
CA GLU A 35 -23.99 -4.30 -4.93
C GLU A 35 -24.08 -3.69 -3.54
N GLU A 36 -23.71 -4.42 -2.49
CA GLU A 36 -23.65 -3.91 -1.10
C GLU A 36 -22.56 -2.85 -0.98
N SER A 37 -21.39 -3.11 -1.56
CA SER A 37 -20.31 -2.14 -1.55
C SER A 37 -20.75 -0.80 -2.15
N HIS A 38 -21.37 -0.81 -3.32
CA HIS A 38 -21.88 0.40 -3.96
C HIS A 38 -22.99 1.07 -3.15
N ARG A 39 -23.90 0.28 -2.57
CA ARG A 39 -25.02 0.77 -1.75
C ARG A 39 -24.56 1.60 -0.56
N TYR A 40 -23.50 1.19 0.12
CA TYR A 40 -23.03 1.83 1.35
C TYR A 40 -21.82 2.74 1.17
N LEU A 41 -21.27 2.86 -0.06
CA LEU A 41 -20.07 3.67 -0.31
C LEU A 41 -20.25 5.14 0.09
N SER A 42 -21.40 5.74 -0.24
CA SER A 42 -21.67 7.15 0.12
C SER A 42 -21.72 7.34 1.64
N GLN A 43 -22.28 6.39 2.37
CA GLN A 43 -22.33 6.45 3.82
C GLN A 43 -20.93 6.32 4.44
N ARG A 44 -20.09 5.42 3.89
CA ARG A 44 -18.69 5.28 4.34
C ARG A 44 -17.88 6.54 4.04
N ALA A 45 -18.07 7.13 2.86
CA ALA A 45 -17.41 8.36 2.45
C ALA A 45 -17.83 9.55 3.35
N ASP A 46 -19.14 9.70 3.58
CA ASP A 46 -19.65 10.72 4.49
C ASP A 46 -19.10 10.57 5.91
N ALA A 47 -19.02 9.34 6.42
CA ALA A 47 -18.47 9.06 7.74
C ALA A 47 -17.01 9.49 7.88
N VAL A 48 -16.17 9.29 6.85
CA VAL A 48 -14.79 9.79 6.82
C VAL A 48 -14.74 11.31 6.90
N VAL A 49 -15.60 12.01 6.14
CA VAL A 49 -15.64 13.48 6.16
C VAL A 49 -16.07 14.00 7.53
N TRP A 50 -17.12 13.40 8.13
CA TRP A 50 -17.61 13.79 9.45
C TRP A 50 -16.60 13.52 10.57
N ASP A 51 -15.82 12.45 10.48
CA ASP A 51 -14.74 12.15 11.43
C ASP A 51 -13.69 13.28 11.45
N VAL A 52 -13.41 13.86 10.28
CA VAL A 52 -12.46 14.96 10.14
C VAL A 52 -13.03 16.32 10.55
N VAL A 53 -14.34 16.51 10.51
CA VAL A 53 -15.00 17.80 10.87
C VAL A 53 -14.79 18.19 12.33
N GLY A 54 -14.65 17.23 13.26
CA GLY A 54 -14.44 17.50 14.68
C GLY A 54 -13.16 18.29 15.02
N GLY A 55 -13.09 18.93 16.22
CA GLY A 55 -11.93 19.66 16.73
C GLY A 55 -11.68 21.02 16.06
N SER A 56 -10.48 21.61 16.20
CA SER A 56 -10.07 22.94 15.66
C SER A 56 -9.36 22.83 14.33
N LEU A 57 -9.36 23.91 13.53
CA LEU A 57 -8.67 23.96 12.24
C LEU A 57 -7.15 23.83 12.38
N GLY A 58 -6.58 24.47 13.41
CA GLY A 58 -5.15 24.57 13.60
C GLY A 58 -4.50 25.66 12.74
N PRO A 59 -3.23 26.01 13.04
CA PRO A 59 -2.52 27.04 12.30
C PRO A 59 -2.04 26.54 10.92
N PHE A 60 -1.88 27.49 9.98
CA PHE A 60 -1.23 27.24 8.70
C PHE A 60 0.29 27.41 8.84
N ASP A 61 0.96 26.33 9.22
CA ASP A 61 2.40 26.28 9.43
C ASP A 61 3.00 24.93 8.97
N ARG A 62 4.31 24.76 9.15
CA ARG A 62 5.03 23.57 8.73
C ARG A 62 4.54 22.28 9.42
N GLU A 63 4.19 22.37 10.68
CA GLU A 63 3.80 21.19 11.47
C GLU A 63 2.37 20.76 11.15
N ASN A 64 1.49 21.71 10.90
CA ASN A 64 0.06 21.49 10.77
C ASN A 64 -0.49 21.66 9.35
N GLY A 65 0.24 22.28 8.42
CA GLY A 65 -0.28 22.68 7.10
C GLY A 65 -0.99 21.55 6.35
N ARG A 66 -0.43 20.35 6.34
CA ARG A 66 -1.07 19.17 5.74
C ARG A 66 -2.39 18.80 6.42
N ARG A 67 -2.41 18.75 7.76
CA ARG A 67 -3.63 18.44 8.53
C ARG A 67 -4.66 19.55 8.42
N MET A 68 -4.20 20.78 8.44
CA MET A 68 -5.04 21.97 8.30
C MET A 68 -5.77 21.96 6.95
N THR A 69 -5.10 21.64 5.82
CA THR A 69 -5.75 21.58 4.51
C THR A 69 -6.78 20.45 4.42
N VAL A 70 -6.50 19.28 5.00
CA VAL A 70 -7.46 18.16 5.09
C VAL A 70 -8.69 18.57 5.91
N LYS A 71 -8.49 19.22 7.05
CA LYS A 71 -9.59 19.71 7.89
C LYS A 71 -10.36 20.84 7.22
N ALA A 72 -9.67 21.76 6.58
CA ALA A 72 -10.30 22.83 5.81
C ALA A 72 -11.21 22.26 4.71
N LEU A 73 -10.76 21.23 4.01
CA LEU A 73 -11.56 20.52 3.02
C LEU A 73 -12.83 19.90 3.63
N ALA A 74 -12.72 19.23 4.78
CA ALA A 74 -13.88 18.67 5.47
C ALA A 74 -14.86 19.75 5.95
N TRP A 75 -14.36 20.88 6.47
CA TRP A 75 -15.20 21.99 6.91
C TRP A 75 -15.87 22.72 5.75
N LEU A 76 -15.19 22.89 4.63
CA LEU A 76 -15.80 23.45 3.42
C LEU A 76 -16.88 22.51 2.87
N GLU A 77 -16.74 21.19 3.04
CA GLU A 77 -17.72 20.22 2.54
C GLU A 77 -18.95 20.10 3.46
N LYS A 78 -18.75 19.96 4.78
CA LYS A 78 -19.79 19.62 5.77
C LYS A 78 -19.86 20.57 6.96
N GLY A 79 -18.97 21.54 7.06
CA GLY A 79 -18.93 22.47 8.19
C GLY A 79 -20.12 23.42 8.22
N ASN A 80 -20.39 23.97 9.41
CA ASN A 80 -21.35 25.05 9.59
C ASN A 80 -20.80 26.39 9.05
N PRO A 81 -21.63 27.44 8.90
CA PRO A 81 -21.17 28.73 8.37
C PRO A 81 -19.98 29.37 9.13
N ALA A 82 -19.88 29.15 10.45
CA ALA A 82 -18.77 29.67 11.25
C ALA A 82 -17.45 28.94 10.92
N GLN A 83 -17.50 27.62 10.77
CA GLN A 83 -16.34 26.83 10.36
C GLN A 83 -15.88 27.18 8.93
N ILE A 84 -16.81 27.37 7.98
CA ILE A 84 -16.51 27.81 6.62
C ILE A 84 -15.83 29.20 6.65
N ALA A 85 -16.35 30.13 7.47
CA ALA A 85 -15.73 31.44 7.64
C ALA A 85 -14.34 31.35 8.26
N GLU A 86 -14.14 30.50 9.27
CA GLU A 86 -12.84 30.29 9.91
C GLU A 86 -11.79 29.77 8.91
N VAL A 87 -12.15 28.84 8.01
CA VAL A 87 -11.26 28.37 6.94
C VAL A 87 -10.81 29.54 6.06
N ASN A 88 -11.76 30.37 5.60
CA ASN A 88 -11.43 31.50 4.74
C ASN A 88 -10.55 32.53 5.46
N LEU A 89 -10.87 32.85 6.71
CA LEU A 89 -10.07 33.78 7.52
C LEU A 89 -8.67 33.25 7.80
N ALA A 90 -8.51 31.93 8.04
CA ALA A 90 -7.21 31.32 8.25
C ALA A 90 -6.33 31.41 6.99
N PHE A 91 -6.86 31.21 5.82
CA PHE A 91 -6.10 31.41 4.58
C PHE A 91 -5.82 32.89 4.28
N LEU A 92 -6.71 33.80 4.67
CA LEU A 92 -6.52 35.24 4.49
C LEU A 92 -5.58 35.86 5.52
N ASP A 93 -5.26 35.18 6.61
CA ASP A 93 -4.28 35.65 7.60
C ASP A 93 -2.98 36.07 6.87
N PRO A 94 -2.45 37.27 7.13
CA PRO A 94 -1.16 37.70 6.56
C PRO A 94 0.00 36.77 6.84
N LYS A 95 -0.08 35.96 7.92
CA LYS A 95 0.91 34.93 8.29
C LYS A 95 0.77 33.63 7.48
N ALA A 96 -0.37 33.42 6.82
CA ALA A 96 -0.55 32.28 5.93
C ALA A 96 0.24 32.51 4.64
N VAL A 97 1.48 32.06 4.66
CA VAL A 97 2.44 32.10 3.55
C VAL A 97 3.12 30.73 3.42
N PRO A 98 3.70 30.41 2.27
CA PRO A 98 4.47 29.18 2.11
C PRO A 98 5.60 29.12 3.15
N PHE A 99 5.62 28.08 3.97
CA PHE A 99 6.59 27.94 5.07
C PHE A 99 7.88 27.22 4.64
N ALA A 100 7.89 26.62 3.46
CA ALA A 100 9.04 25.94 2.88
C ALA A 100 8.88 25.82 1.35
N LEU A 101 9.89 25.28 0.68
CA LEU A 101 9.78 24.79 -0.69
C LEU A 101 9.24 23.37 -0.70
N PRO A 102 8.56 22.94 -1.81
CA PRO A 102 8.17 21.55 -2.01
C PRO A 102 9.38 20.61 -2.06
N GLY A 103 9.14 19.35 -1.74
CA GLY A 103 10.14 18.29 -1.80
C GLY A 103 10.71 17.90 -0.44
N VAL A 104 11.49 16.82 -0.43
CA VAL A 104 12.08 16.22 0.77
C VAL A 104 12.80 17.25 1.63
N ASP A 105 12.53 17.25 2.94
CA ASP A 105 13.22 18.12 3.90
C ASP A 105 14.70 17.77 3.99
N PHE A 106 15.53 18.65 3.41
CA PHE A 106 16.97 18.48 3.41
C PHE A 106 17.67 19.79 3.85
N ASP A 107 18.06 19.85 5.10
CA ASP A 107 18.54 21.05 5.77
C ASP A 107 20.00 21.44 5.46
N ARG A 108 20.79 20.60 4.75
CA ARG A 108 22.25 20.82 4.58
C ARG A 108 22.64 22.02 3.74
N PHE A 109 21.75 22.53 2.88
CA PHE A 109 22.05 23.65 1.97
C PHE A 109 20.98 24.74 1.99
N GLY A 110 20.15 24.79 3.02
CA GLY A 110 19.02 25.71 3.12
C GLY A 110 19.35 27.18 2.98
N ALA A 111 20.60 27.59 3.33
CA ALA A 111 21.03 28.99 3.21
C ALA A 111 21.22 29.46 1.76
N VAL A 112 21.53 28.56 0.82
CA VAL A 112 21.87 28.92 -0.57
C VAL A 112 20.71 28.57 -1.54
N CYS A 113 19.98 27.49 -1.27
CA CYS A 113 19.01 26.95 -2.20
C CYS A 113 17.55 27.06 -1.75
N GLY A 114 17.31 27.73 -0.64
CA GLY A 114 16.00 27.73 0.01
C GLY A 114 15.77 26.47 0.86
N ARG A 115 14.97 26.59 1.90
CA ARG A 115 14.65 25.51 2.80
C ARG A 115 13.54 24.65 2.22
N LYS A 116 13.86 23.46 1.69
CA LYS A 116 12.88 22.44 1.39
C LYS A 116 12.26 21.92 2.70
N GLY A 117 11.00 21.52 2.68
CA GLY A 117 10.35 21.10 3.91
C GLY A 117 8.93 20.60 3.72
N ASP A 118 8.73 19.64 2.84
CA ASP A 118 7.47 18.89 2.71
C ASP A 118 6.23 19.76 2.40
N TYR A 119 6.42 20.97 1.81
CA TYR A 119 5.29 21.84 1.47
C TYR A 119 4.36 21.24 0.41
N ASP A 120 4.84 20.33 -0.40
CA ASP A 120 4.07 19.57 -1.39
C ASP A 120 2.93 18.75 -0.76
N PHE A 121 3.08 18.29 0.49
CA PHE A 121 1.98 17.63 1.22
C PHE A 121 0.83 18.58 1.53
N THR A 122 1.10 19.87 1.64
CA THR A 122 0.10 20.92 1.83
C THR A 122 -0.46 21.38 0.48
N LEU A 123 0.42 21.52 -0.54
CA LEU A 123 0.05 22.00 -1.88
C LEU A 123 -1.07 21.19 -2.51
N VAL A 124 -1.03 19.86 -2.43
CA VAL A 124 -2.07 19.01 -3.04
C VAL A 124 -3.44 19.29 -2.41
N GLY A 125 -3.51 19.47 -1.08
CA GLY A 125 -4.73 19.84 -0.39
C GLY A 125 -5.25 21.22 -0.80
N LEU A 126 -4.35 22.21 -0.94
CA LEU A 126 -4.71 23.55 -1.43
C LEU A 126 -5.23 23.53 -2.88
N ALA A 127 -4.58 22.75 -3.75
CA ALA A 127 -5.00 22.61 -5.15
C ALA A 127 -6.38 21.96 -5.25
N ILE A 128 -6.68 20.95 -4.43
CA ILE A 128 -8.00 20.31 -4.34
C ILE A 128 -9.04 21.33 -3.86
N ILE A 129 -8.78 22.07 -2.77
CA ILE A 129 -9.69 23.09 -2.24
C ILE A 129 -10.00 24.13 -3.30
N ALA A 130 -8.97 24.69 -3.93
CA ALA A 130 -9.14 25.71 -4.95
C ALA A 130 -9.94 25.20 -6.16
N SER A 131 -9.67 23.97 -6.62
CA SER A 131 -10.38 23.39 -7.77
C SER A 131 -11.83 23.04 -7.45
N ARG A 132 -12.08 22.42 -6.30
CA ARG A 132 -13.41 21.93 -5.91
C ARG A 132 -14.40 23.06 -5.68
N TYR A 133 -13.94 24.14 -5.06
CA TYR A 133 -14.80 25.27 -4.70
C TYR A 133 -14.56 26.53 -5.54
N TRP A 134 -13.90 26.41 -6.72
CA TRP A 134 -13.59 27.54 -7.59
C TRP A 134 -14.81 28.39 -7.90
N ASN A 135 -15.94 27.76 -8.18
CA ASN A 135 -17.21 28.39 -8.56
C ASN A 135 -18.21 28.53 -7.39
N ASP A 136 -17.79 28.28 -6.15
CA ASP A 136 -18.63 28.35 -4.96
C ASP A 136 -18.15 29.46 -4.02
N PRO A 137 -18.59 30.72 -4.20
CA PRO A 137 -18.15 31.85 -3.38
C PRO A 137 -18.72 31.82 -1.97
N VAL A 138 -19.67 30.94 -1.66
CA VAL A 138 -20.19 30.74 -0.30
C VAL A 138 -19.20 29.91 0.54
N ARG A 139 -18.62 28.89 -0.06
CA ARG A 139 -17.63 28.04 0.58
C ARG A 139 -16.22 28.61 0.51
N LEU A 140 -15.79 29.05 -0.67
CA LEU A 140 -14.46 29.63 -0.88
C LEU A 140 -14.61 31.07 -1.36
N TRP A 141 -14.33 32.03 -0.48
CA TRP A 141 -14.49 33.45 -0.80
C TRP A 141 -13.58 33.87 -1.95
N PRO A 142 -14.00 34.84 -2.77
CA PRO A 142 -13.19 35.32 -3.90
C PRO A 142 -11.77 35.75 -3.48
N GLU A 143 -11.64 36.43 -2.36
CA GLU A 143 -10.36 36.90 -1.81
C GLU A 143 -9.49 35.72 -1.37
N THR A 144 -10.09 34.68 -0.79
CA THR A 144 -9.40 33.44 -0.41
C THR A 144 -8.93 32.70 -1.65
N ARG A 145 -9.77 32.56 -2.66
CA ARG A 145 -9.42 31.98 -3.97
C ARG A 145 -8.23 32.69 -4.60
N GLU A 146 -8.23 34.03 -4.58
CA GLU A 146 -7.13 34.84 -5.10
C GLU A 146 -5.85 34.61 -4.29
N LYS A 147 -5.91 34.59 -2.96
CA LYS A 147 -4.77 34.31 -2.08
C LYS A 147 -4.21 32.92 -2.31
N LEU A 148 -5.07 31.89 -2.42
CA LEU A 148 -4.63 30.54 -2.76
C LEU A 148 -3.84 30.53 -4.06
N LEU A 149 -4.40 31.11 -5.12
CA LEU A 149 -3.80 31.09 -6.45
C LEU A 149 -2.49 31.89 -6.54
N LYS A 150 -2.46 33.09 -5.97
CA LYS A 150 -1.34 34.04 -6.14
C LYS A 150 -0.20 33.87 -5.11
N VAL A 151 -0.49 33.24 -3.96
CA VAL A 151 0.47 33.20 -2.84
C VAL A 151 0.76 31.78 -2.41
N LEU A 152 -0.26 30.96 -2.17
CA LEU A 152 -0.08 29.66 -1.52
C LEU A 152 0.22 28.53 -2.51
N LEU A 153 -0.33 28.55 -3.71
CA LEU A 153 -0.06 27.59 -4.78
C LEU A 153 1.21 28.03 -5.54
N THR A 154 2.37 27.64 -4.99
CA THR A 154 3.69 28.13 -5.45
C THR A 154 4.17 27.51 -6.74
N GLU A 155 3.59 26.37 -7.14
CA GLU A 155 4.07 25.59 -8.26
C GLU A 155 3.24 25.86 -9.53
N THR A 156 3.92 26.35 -10.59
CA THR A 156 3.29 26.76 -11.84
C THR A 156 4.21 26.54 -13.04
N GLY A 157 3.65 26.53 -14.24
CA GLY A 157 4.40 26.49 -15.49
C GLY A 157 4.86 25.11 -15.90
N ASN A 158 6.04 25.02 -16.53
CA ASN A 158 6.60 23.75 -16.98
C ASN A 158 7.59 23.16 -15.97
N ARG A 159 7.83 21.86 -16.09
CA ARG A 159 8.78 21.13 -15.24
C ARG A 159 10.26 21.37 -15.61
N ILE A 160 10.55 21.66 -16.87
CA ILE A 160 11.90 21.60 -17.45
C ILE A 160 12.85 22.61 -16.81
N GLU A 161 12.37 23.79 -16.47
CA GLU A 161 13.22 24.83 -15.88
C GLU A 161 13.64 24.49 -14.46
N LYS A 162 12.76 23.85 -13.70
CA LYS A 162 13.02 23.47 -12.29
C LYS A 162 14.06 22.36 -12.17
N THR A 163 14.05 21.35 -13.05
CA THR A 163 15.02 20.25 -12.99
C THR A 163 16.47 20.71 -13.25
N ARG A 164 16.69 21.80 -13.95
CA ARG A 164 18.03 22.37 -14.17
C ARG A 164 18.58 23.07 -12.93
N TRP A 165 17.76 23.80 -12.18
CA TRP A 165 18.15 24.47 -10.94
C TRP A 165 18.27 23.48 -9.78
N PHE A 166 17.41 22.47 -9.70
CA PHE A 166 17.50 21.41 -8.69
C PHE A 166 18.81 20.62 -8.77
N LYS A 167 19.39 20.43 -9.95
CA LYS A 167 20.69 19.78 -10.10
C LYS A 167 21.85 20.58 -9.49
N LEU A 168 21.72 21.90 -9.34
CA LEU A 168 22.72 22.74 -8.69
C LEU A 168 22.55 22.79 -7.15
N CYS A 169 21.31 22.75 -6.67
CA CYS A 169 20.95 22.89 -5.27
C CYS A 169 20.50 21.59 -4.58
N GLY A 170 20.37 20.50 -5.29
CA GLY A 170 19.94 19.22 -4.76
C GLY A 170 20.73 18.07 -5.36
N TRP A 171 21.66 17.53 -4.61
CA TRP A 171 22.36 16.27 -4.93
C TRP A 171 21.47 15.05 -4.74
N TRP A 172 20.23 15.25 -4.24
CA TRP A 172 19.29 14.18 -3.93
C TRP A 172 18.11 14.29 -4.88
N PRO A 173 17.87 13.28 -5.72
CA PRO A 173 16.64 13.20 -6.48
C PRO A 173 15.46 13.11 -5.53
N GLU A 174 14.35 13.72 -5.92
CA GLU A 174 13.10 13.62 -5.18
C GLU A 174 12.55 12.19 -5.19
N THR A 175 11.83 11.82 -4.15
CA THR A 175 11.19 10.51 -4.08
C THR A 175 9.87 10.52 -4.84
N GLU A 176 9.37 9.34 -5.13
CA GLU A 176 8.17 9.12 -5.96
C GLU A 176 6.97 9.96 -5.51
N ASN A 177 6.67 9.95 -4.21
CA ASN A 177 5.56 10.69 -3.65
C ASN A 177 5.74 12.21 -3.75
N HIS A 178 6.94 12.74 -3.50
CA HIS A 178 7.22 14.18 -3.61
C HIS A 178 7.14 14.68 -5.06
N ILE A 179 7.61 13.87 -6.02
CA ILE A 179 7.46 14.17 -7.44
C ILE A 179 5.98 14.31 -7.78
N LEU A 180 5.18 13.30 -7.45
CA LEU A 180 3.76 13.30 -7.79
C LEU A 180 3.01 14.45 -7.12
N LEU A 181 3.20 14.68 -5.81
CA LEU A 181 2.52 15.74 -5.08
C LEU A 181 2.83 17.13 -5.65
N THR A 182 4.11 17.37 -5.95
CA THR A 182 4.56 18.65 -6.51
C THR A 182 4.02 18.87 -7.92
N GLU A 183 4.22 17.90 -8.81
CA GLU A 183 3.88 18.04 -10.22
C GLU A 183 2.36 18.02 -10.46
N VAL A 184 1.59 17.23 -9.68
CA VAL A 184 0.12 17.26 -9.73
C VAL A 184 -0.41 18.61 -9.25
N SER A 185 0.14 19.14 -8.15
CA SER A 185 -0.23 20.48 -7.67
C SER A 185 0.05 21.56 -8.72
N GLN A 186 1.21 21.47 -9.38
CA GLN A 186 1.57 22.36 -10.49
C GLN A 186 0.62 22.26 -11.68
N TYR A 187 0.30 21.03 -12.08
CA TYR A 187 -0.62 20.75 -13.19
C TYR A 187 -1.99 21.38 -12.95
N ILE A 188 -2.54 21.17 -11.76
CA ILE A 188 -3.85 21.71 -11.37
C ILE A 188 -3.78 23.26 -11.25
N THR A 189 -2.71 23.78 -10.65
CA THR A 189 -2.54 25.25 -10.51
C THR A 189 -2.45 25.94 -11.87
N ASN A 190 -1.81 25.33 -12.85
CA ASN A 190 -1.79 25.86 -14.22
C ASN A 190 -3.21 26.01 -14.79
N GLN A 191 -4.07 25.01 -14.63
CA GLN A 191 -5.46 25.06 -15.06
C GLN A 191 -6.24 26.19 -14.35
N LEU A 192 -6.00 26.37 -13.04
CA LEU A 192 -6.63 27.44 -12.27
C LEU A 192 -6.17 28.83 -12.75
N TRP A 193 -4.91 29.00 -13.14
CA TRP A 193 -4.44 30.24 -13.75
C TRP A 193 -5.12 30.54 -15.08
N LEU A 194 -5.31 29.53 -15.95
CA LEU A 194 -6.02 29.74 -17.21
C LEU A 194 -7.48 30.14 -16.97
N ARG A 195 -8.17 29.53 -15.99
CA ARG A 195 -9.52 29.93 -15.57
C ARG A 195 -9.53 31.37 -15.05
N TRP A 196 -8.56 31.72 -14.20
CA TRP A 196 -8.43 33.08 -13.69
C TRP A 196 -8.30 34.11 -14.79
N PHE A 197 -7.45 33.88 -15.79
CA PHE A 197 -7.30 34.78 -16.93
C PHE A 197 -8.56 34.86 -17.79
N ALA A 198 -9.28 33.79 -17.97
CA ALA A 198 -10.54 33.79 -18.69
C ALA A 198 -11.62 34.65 -17.98
N GLU A 199 -11.65 34.60 -16.64
CA GLU A 199 -12.58 35.39 -15.82
C GLU A 199 -12.20 36.89 -15.75
N HIS A 200 -10.92 37.24 -15.73
CA HIS A 200 -10.40 38.58 -15.46
C HIS A 200 -9.83 39.30 -16.68
N GLY A 201 -9.96 38.71 -17.88
CA GLY A 201 -9.55 39.37 -19.13
C GLY A 201 -8.04 39.41 -19.35
N GLY A 202 -7.31 38.41 -18.86
CA GLY A 202 -5.85 38.27 -19.10
C GLY A 202 -5.54 37.73 -20.51
N HIS A 203 -4.29 37.93 -20.94
CA HIS A 203 -3.82 37.27 -22.15
C HIS A 203 -3.52 35.79 -21.84
N TYR A 204 -3.92 34.91 -22.76
CA TYR A 204 -3.55 33.51 -22.73
C TYR A 204 -2.02 33.37 -22.68
N VAL A 205 -1.52 32.72 -21.65
CA VAL A 205 -0.10 32.51 -21.46
C VAL A 205 0.20 31.02 -21.65
N SER A 206 0.91 30.70 -22.74
CA SER A 206 1.30 29.33 -23.06
C SER A 206 2.09 28.62 -21.94
N PHE A 207 2.64 29.41 -21.02
CA PHE A 207 3.33 28.94 -19.83
C PHE A 207 2.43 28.10 -18.91
N TYR A 208 1.14 28.42 -18.79
CA TYR A 208 0.17 27.70 -17.97
C TYR A 208 -0.62 26.64 -18.74
N ASP A 209 -0.45 26.54 -20.05
CA ASP A 209 -1.10 25.53 -20.85
C ASP A 209 -0.36 24.19 -20.73
N ASN A 210 -0.95 23.23 -20.03
CA ASN A 210 -0.35 21.93 -19.75
C ASN A 210 -0.04 21.11 -21.03
N GLN A 211 -0.74 21.35 -22.12
CA GLN A 211 -0.45 20.73 -23.40
C GLN A 211 0.82 21.37 -24.03
N ARG A 212 0.88 22.71 -24.04
CA ARG A 212 1.98 23.45 -24.68
C ARG A 212 3.26 23.46 -23.87
N ASN A 213 3.14 23.52 -22.53
CA ASN A 213 4.29 23.54 -21.64
C ASN A 213 4.89 22.13 -21.36
N GLY A 214 4.26 21.07 -21.90
CA GLY A 214 4.75 19.69 -21.82
C GLY A 214 4.31 18.90 -20.58
N MET A 215 3.47 19.46 -19.69
CA MET A 215 3.02 18.77 -18.49
C MET A 215 2.11 17.56 -18.81
N ASN A 216 1.21 17.68 -19.82
CA ASN A 216 0.41 16.53 -20.25
C ASN A 216 1.31 15.36 -20.67
N ARG A 217 2.29 15.61 -21.52
CA ARG A 217 3.23 14.59 -21.97
C ARG A 217 4.01 13.97 -20.82
N PHE A 218 4.48 14.81 -19.90
CA PHE A 218 5.17 14.32 -18.71
C PHE A 218 4.29 13.34 -17.91
N PHE A 219 3.02 13.69 -17.64
CA PHE A 219 2.14 12.79 -16.90
C PHE A 219 1.84 11.50 -17.65
N LEU A 220 1.58 11.56 -18.94
CA LEU A 220 1.34 10.37 -19.76
C LEU A 220 2.52 9.40 -19.69
N GLU A 221 3.76 9.90 -19.86
CA GLU A 221 4.97 9.11 -19.78
C GLU A 221 5.25 8.61 -18.34
N HIS A 222 5.04 9.45 -17.33
CA HIS A 222 5.28 9.10 -15.93
C HIS A 222 4.28 8.07 -15.40
N LEU A 223 2.99 8.21 -15.73
CA LEU A 223 1.95 7.24 -15.38
C LEU A 223 2.15 5.89 -16.08
N GLN A 224 2.64 5.91 -17.33
CA GLN A 224 3.05 4.70 -18.03
C GLN A 224 4.15 3.94 -17.27
N GLN A 225 5.10 4.65 -16.63
CA GLN A 225 6.17 4.00 -15.88
C GLN A 225 5.64 3.17 -14.72
N PHE A 226 4.58 3.59 -14.03
CA PHE A 226 3.96 2.77 -12.99
C PHE A 226 3.44 1.43 -13.51
N LEU A 227 2.93 1.40 -14.73
CA LEU A 227 2.48 0.15 -15.37
C LEU A 227 3.63 -0.68 -15.95
N LYS A 228 4.80 -0.07 -16.17
CA LYS A 228 6.02 -0.75 -16.66
C LYS A 228 6.91 -1.27 -15.55
N SER A 229 7.08 -0.48 -14.51
CA SER A 229 8.12 -0.70 -13.49
C SER A 229 7.57 -0.81 -12.08
N ASP A 230 6.25 -0.63 -11.90
CA ASP A 230 5.57 -0.54 -10.61
C ASP A 230 6.03 0.65 -9.74
N PHE A 231 5.51 0.73 -8.52
CA PHE A 231 5.79 1.80 -7.57
C PHE A 231 6.99 1.45 -6.69
N TYR A 232 7.93 2.36 -6.55
CA TYR A 232 9.05 2.19 -5.62
C TYR A 232 8.60 2.21 -4.17
N GLU A 233 7.58 3.01 -3.86
CA GLU A 233 7.03 3.17 -2.53
C GLU A 233 5.77 2.32 -2.29
N TYR A 234 5.58 1.26 -3.10
CA TYR A 234 4.44 0.38 -2.95
C TYR A 234 4.37 -0.24 -1.55
N ASN A 235 3.18 -0.24 -0.96
CA ASN A 235 2.95 -0.70 0.41
C ASN A 235 3.84 -0.03 1.47
N SER A 236 4.39 1.14 1.16
CA SER A 236 5.09 1.95 2.14
C SER A 236 4.07 2.62 3.08
N LYS A 237 4.08 2.23 4.35
CA LYS A 237 3.11 2.73 5.34
C LYS A 237 3.02 4.26 5.37
N PRO A 238 4.13 5.02 5.43
CA PRO A 238 4.04 6.48 5.49
C PRO A 238 3.85 7.16 4.14
N TYR A 239 4.17 6.51 3.01
CA TYR A 239 4.33 7.22 1.74
C TYR A 239 3.29 6.85 0.68
N GLN A 240 2.82 5.61 0.60
CA GLN A 240 1.87 5.20 -0.44
C GLN A 240 0.58 6.04 -0.45
N LYS A 241 0.06 6.41 0.72
CA LYS A 241 -1.11 7.29 0.81
C LYS A 241 -0.90 8.63 0.12
N LEU A 242 0.32 9.17 0.18
CA LEU A 242 0.66 10.46 -0.42
C LEU A 242 0.70 10.36 -1.95
N THR A 243 1.27 9.29 -2.47
CA THR A 243 1.21 8.93 -3.90
C THR A 243 -0.25 8.82 -4.37
N VAL A 244 -1.10 8.13 -3.60
CA VAL A 244 -2.53 7.95 -3.91
C VAL A 244 -3.28 9.28 -3.85
N TRP A 245 -2.95 10.19 -2.92
CA TRP A 245 -3.57 11.54 -2.88
C TRP A 245 -3.32 12.30 -4.16
N ALA A 246 -2.08 12.31 -4.64
CA ALA A 246 -1.72 12.97 -5.89
C ALA A 246 -2.47 12.35 -7.08
N LEU A 247 -2.50 11.01 -7.18
CA LEU A 247 -3.23 10.31 -8.24
C LEU A 247 -4.73 10.58 -8.17
N THR A 248 -5.33 10.58 -6.99
CA THR A 248 -6.76 10.88 -6.82
C THR A 248 -7.07 12.32 -7.22
N ALA A 249 -6.21 13.28 -6.85
CA ALA A 249 -6.35 14.68 -7.27
C ALA A 249 -6.20 14.84 -8.79
N LEU A 250 -5.24 14.17 -9.40
CA LEU A 250 -5.04 14.22 -10.85
C LEU A 250 -6.22 13.59 -11.59
N PHE A 251 -6.73 12.44 -11.13
CA PHE A 251 -7.92 11.80 -11.71
C PHE A 251 -9.14 12.73 -11.66
N GLU A 252 -9.37 13.39 -10.52
CA GLU A 252 -10.56 14.20 -10.31
C GLU A 252 -10.51 15.54 -11.07
N TYR A 253 -9.32 16.18 -11.10
CA TYR A 253 -9.19 17.58 -11.54
C TYR A 253 -8.42 17.78 -12.84
N ALA A 254 -7.82 16.76 -13.46
CA ALA A 254 -7.24 16.91 -14.79
C ALA A 254 -8.32 17.22 -15.83
N GLU A 255 -8.09 18.24 -16.66
CA GLU A 255 -8.97 18.60 -17.78
C GLU A 255 -8.66 17.80 -19.04
N ASP A 256 -7.44 17.29 -19.18
CA ASP A 256 -7.04 16.44 -20.30
C ASP A 256 -7.52 15.00 -20.08
N GLU A 257 -8.35 14.50 -21.00
CA GLU A 257 -8.96 13.18 -20.90
C GLU A 257 -7.95 12.03 -21.00
N GLN A 258 -6.83 12.22 -21.67
CA GLN A 258 -5.78 11.19 -21.78
C GLN A 258 -5.03 11.08 -20.45
N VAL A 259 -4.70 12.20 -19.81
CA VAL A 259 -4.10 12.24 -18.47
C VAL A 259 -5.04 11.61 -17.45
N LYS A 260 -6.33 11.97 -17.50
CA LYS A 260 -7.36 11.38 -16.62
C LYS A 260 -7.48 9.87 -16.82
N THR A 261 -7.53 9.41 -18.07
CA THR A 261 -7.56 7.97 -18.41
C THR A 261 -6.32 7.25 -17.92
N SER A 262 -5.11 7.77 -18.19
CA SER A 262 -3.87 7.17 -17.69
C SER A 262 -3.84 7.09 -16.17
N THR A 263 -4.32 8.12 -15.49
CA THR A 263 -4.42 8.13 -14.02
C THR A 263 -5.37 7.06 -13.52
N ARG A 264 -6.52 6.88 -14.19
CA ARG A 264 -7.46 5.80 -13.89
C ARG A 264 -6.81 4.42 -14.04
N LEU A 265 -6.04 4.19 -15.12
CA LEU A 265 -5.33 2.91 -15.31
C LEU A 265 -4.42 2.60 -14.12
N VAL A 266 -3.71 3.61 -13.61
CA VAL A 266 -2.81 3.45 -12.46
C VAL A 266 -3.59 3.17 -11.17
N LEU A 267 -4.70 3.86 -10.92
CA LEU A 267 -5.57 3.60 -9.76
C LEU A 267 -6.21 2.21 -9.81
N ASP A 268 -6.64 1.76 -11.00
CA ASP A 268 -7.20 0.43 -11.22
C ASP A 268 -6.11 -0.66 -11.05
N TYR A 269 -4.88 -0.39 -11.46
CA TYR A 269 -3.73 -1.26 -11.22
C TYR A 269 -3.44 -1.41 -9.72
N LEU A 270 -3.42 -0.32 -8.97
CA LEU A 270 -3.27 -0.35 -7.50
C LEU A 270 -4.39 -1.18 -6.84
N ALA A 271 -5.63 -1.01 -7.29
CA ALA A 271 -6.76 -1.79 -6.79
C ALA A 271 -6.62 -3.28 -7.12
N ALA A 272 -6.17 -3.63 -8.32
CA ALA A 272 -5.91 -5.01 -8.71
C ALA A 272 -4.77 -5.64 -7.91
N LYS A 273 -3.69 -4.89 -7.66
CA LYS A 273 -2.60 -5.33 -6.77
C LYS A 273 -3.10 -5.59 -5.36
N TYR A 274 -3.92 -4.68 -4.83
CA TYR A 274 -4.51 -4.88 -3.51
C TYR A 274 -5.39 -6.14 -3.49
N ALA A 275 -6.22 -6.34 -4.50
CA ALA A 275 -7.10 -7.51 -4.58
C ALA A 275 -6.34 -8.84 -4.49
N VAL A 276 -5.17 -8.96 -5.14
CA VAL A 276 -4.37 -10.20 -5.14
C VAL A 276 -3.44 -10.32 -3.93
N SER A 277 -3.19 -9.23 -3.20
CA SER A 277 -2.25 -9.18 -2.06
C SER A 277 -2.93 -8.99 -0.72
N SER A 278 -4.26 -9.01 -0.67
CA SER A 278 -5.06 -8.90 0.55
C SER A 278 -5.89 -10.16 0.81
N LYS A 279 -6.31 -10.33 2.06
CA LYS A 279 -7.24 -11.38 2.47
C LYS A 279 -8.25 -10.76 3.43
N SER A 280 -9.54 -10.90 3.11
CA SER A 280 -10.64 -10.30 3.86
C SER A 280 -10.40 -8.81 4.13
N SER A 281 -10.08 -8.07 3.08
CA SER A 281 -9.71 -6.64 3.11
C SER A 281 -8.54 -6.29 4.04
N ARG A 282 -7.64 -7.23 4.32
CA ARG A 282 -6.46 -7.04 5.16
C ARG A 282 -5.20 -7.36 4.40
N ARG A 283 -4.22 -6.51 4.55
CA ARG A 283 -2.92 -6.63 3.91
C ARG A 283 -1.81 -6.31 4.87
N SER A 284 -0.67 -6.98 4.73
CA SER A 284 0.53 -6.73 5.52
C SER A 284 1.77 -6.65 4.61
N ALA A 285 2.93 -7.02 5.12
CA ALA A 285 4.17 -7.15 4.36
C ALA A 285 3.93 -7.74 2.94
N PRO A 286 4.84 -7.50 2.00
CA PRO A 286 6.07 -6.73 2.14
C PRO A 286 5.84 -5.21 2.15
N PHE A 287 6.65 -4.52 2.95
CA PHE A 287 6.69 -3.06 2.99
C PHE A 287 7.95 -2.56 2.31
N ARG A 288 7.82 -1.63 1.38
CA ARG A 288 8.97 -0.99 0.75
C ARG A 288 9.41 0.25 1.52
N ARG A 289 10.66 0.62 1.35
CA ARG A 289 11.32 1.83 1.81
C ARG A 289 11.48 2.01 3.32
N GLN A 290 10.68 1.45 4.18
CA GLN A 290 10.78 1.69 5.63
C GLN A 290 10.94 0.39 6.42
N PRO A 291 12.18 -0.06 6.71
CA PRO A 291 12.40 -1.37 7.34
C PRO A 291 11.97 -1.42 8.80
N HIS A 292 11.95 -0.28 9.50
CA HIS A 292 11.50 -0.27 10.89
C HIS A 292 10.00 -0.59 11.03
N TYR A 293 9.19 -0.39 9.97
CA TYR A 293 7.79 -0.82 9.96
C TYR A 293 7.63 -2.34 9.87
N ARG A 294 8.67 -3.09 9.54
CA ARG A 294 8.65 -4.56 9.60
C ARG A 294 8.41 -5.08 11.02
N GLU A 295 8.80 -4.31 12.03
CA GLU A 295 8.60 -4.67 13.43
C GLU A 295 7.14 -4.50 13.89
N ASN A 296 6.37 -3.74 13.14
CA ASN A 296 4.94 -3.56 13.36
C ASN A 296 4.16 -3.91 12.09
N PRO A 297 3.83 -5.18 11.87
CA PRO A 297 3.01 -5.63 10.76
C PRO A 297 1.52 -5.32 10.94
N ASP A 298 1.17 -4.37 11.80
CA ASP A 298 -0.20 -3.96 12.02
C ASP A 298 -0.88 -3.58 10.71
N LEU A 299 -1.98 -4.25 10.43
CA LEU A 299 -2.71 -4.16 9.17
C LEU A 299 -3.55 -2.89 9.08
N LEU A 300 -3.87 -2.31 10.23
CA LEU A 300 -4.78 -1.18 10.35
C LEU A 300 -4.09 0.10 10.81
N SER A 301 -2.84 0.33 10.42
CA SER A 301 -2.28 1.65 10.66
C SER A 301 -2.86 2.68 9.69
N THR A 302 -2.90 3.96 10.09
CA THR A 302 -3.33 5.09 9.24
C THR A 302 -2.61 5.15 7.90
N ASP A 303 -1.46 4.49 7.83
CA ASP A 303 -0.58 4.46 6.67
C ASP A 303 -0.82 3.22 5.79
N SER A 304 -1.83 2.40 6.11
CA SER A 304 -2.13 1.16 5.38
C SER A 304 -3.13 1.39 4.25
N GLU A 305 -2.88 0.79 3.10
CA GLU A 305 -3.84 0.69 2.00
C GLU A 305 -5.14 -0.02 2.42
N SER A 306 -5.08 -0.84 3.47
CA SER A 306 -6.28 -1.50 4.00
C SER A 306 -7.38 -0.50 4.39
N LEU A 307 -7.03 0.66 4.98
CA LEU A 307 -8.03 1.70 5.30
C LEU A 307 -8.70 2.26 4.05
N ARG A 308 -7.93 2.47 2.98
CA ARG A 308 -8.46 2.91 1.69
C ARG A 308 -9.49 1.93 1.15
N PHE A 309 -9.20 0.63 1.19
CA PHE A 309 -10.10 -0.38 0.67
C PHE A 309 -11.24 -0.74 1.64
N LEU A 310 -11.10 -0.46 2.94
CA LEU A 310 -12.26 -0.43 3.84
C LEU A 310 -13.28 0.65 3.41
N LEU A 311 -12.80 1.82 3.01
CA LEU A 311 -13.67 2.86 2.43
C LEU A 311 -14.26 2.40 1.09
N LEU A 312 -13.43 1.99 0.13
CA LEU A 312 -13.84 1.75 -1.25
C LEU A 312 -14.63 0.45 -1.42
N ALA A 313 -14.20 -0.64 -0.79
CA ALA A 313 -14.84 -1.95 -0.90
C ALA A 313 -15.85 -2.22 0.22
N GLY A 314 -15.53 -1.86 1.45
CA GLY A 314 -16.48 -1.89 2.56
C GLY A 314 -16.65 -3.23 3.25
N ASN A 315 -15.71 -4.17 3.15
CA ASN A 315 -15.71 -5.34 4.05
C ASN A 315 -15.20 -4.88 5.42
N LEU A 316 -16.14 -4.66 6.34
CA LEU A 316 -15.90 -4.08 7.65
C LEU A 316 -15.92 -5.11 8.79
N ASP A 317 -16.02 -6.40 8.50
CA ASP A 317 -16.24 -7.47 9.47
C ASP A 317 -15.25 -7.46 10.64
N PHE A 318 -14.00 -7.15 10.36
CA PHE A 318 -12.96 -7.16 11.38
C PHE A 318 -12.77 -5.82 12.11
N VAL A 319 -13.47 -4.76 11.69
CA VAL A 319 -13.47 -3.43 12.34
C VAL A 319 -14.83 -3.06 12.95
N GLN A 320 -15.83 -3.96 12.86
CA GLN A 320 -17.12 -3.77 13.52
C GLN A 320 -17.03 -4.15 15.00
N GLY A 321 -17.60 -3.30 15.85
CA GLY A 321 -17.63 -3.49 17.29
C GLY A 321 -16.64 -2.58 18.04
N ASP A 322 -16.34 -2.93 19.30
CA ASP A 322 -15.45 -2.15 20.17
C ASP A 322 -13.95 -2.38 19.88
N SER A 323 -13.64 -3.02 18.74
CA SER A 323 -12.29 -3.43 18.36
C SER A 323 -11.56 -2.45 17.43
N TRP A 324 -12.10 -1.24 17.22
CA TRP A 324 -11.38 -0.20 16.47
C TRP A 324 -10.07 0.12 17.18
N PRO A 325 -8.91 -0.01 16.53
CA PRO A 325 -7.63 0.24 17.17
C PRO A 325 -7.54 1.69 17.66
N GLU A 326 -7.12 1.87 18.91
CA GLU A 326 -6.91 3.18 19.48
C GLU A 326 -5.89 3.98 18.63
N GLY A 327 -6.20 5.24 18.33
CA GLY A 327 -5.35 6.12 17.54
C GLY A 327 -5.35 5.84 16.04
N LEU A 328 -6.27 5.01 15.53
CA LEU A 328 -6.41 4.79 14.09
C LEU A 328 -7.26 5.91 13.46
N ASP A 329 -6.62 6.79 12.72
CA ASP A 329 -7.24 7.92 12.03
C ASP A 329 -7.59 7.57 10.58
N VAL A 330 -8.77 7.98 10.13
CA VAL A 330 -9.21 7.83 8.73
C VAL A 330 -9.06 9.11 7.90
N TRP A 331 -8.56 10.19 8.50
CA TRP A 331 -8.39 11.47 7.80
C TRP A 331 -7.57 11.37 6.48
N PRO A 332 -6.61 10.43 6.32
CA PRO A 332 -5.92 10.29 5.05
C PRO A 332 -6.82 9.86 3.89
N GLN A 333 -7.98 9.27 4.14
CA GLN A 333 -8.92 8.81 3.13
C GLN A 333 -9.89 9.89 2.64
N ILE A 334 -9.77 11.14 3.11
CA ILE A 334 -10.71 12.21 2.73
C ILE A 334 -10.69 12.51 1.23
N PHE A 335 -9.54 12.39 0.58
CA PHE A 335 -9.44 12.67 -0.86
C PHE A 335 -10.18 11.60 -1.68
N GLU A 336 -10.08 10.34 -1.30
CA GLU A 336 -10.86 9.25 -1.91
C GLU A 336 -12.34 9.35 -1.57
N ALA A 337 -12.68 9.74 -0.33
CA ALA A 337 -14.07 9.92 0.08
C ALA A 337 -14.79 10.99 -0.75
N LEU A 338 -14.07 12.02 -1.19
CA LEU A 338 -14.58 13.12 -1.99
C LEU A 338 -14.38 12.94 -3.50
N SER A 339 -13.69 11.88 -3.93
CA SER A 339 -13.42 11.59 -5.33
C SER A 339 -14.57 10.86 -6.02
N SER A 340 -14.68 11.07 -7.33
CA SER A 340 -15.55 10.30 -8.21
C SER A 340 -14.97 8.93 -8.62
N TYR A 341 -13.71 8.62 -8.27
CA TYR A 341 -13.11 7.33 -8.58
C TYR A 341 -13.89 6.17 -7.96
N ARG A 342 -14.10 5.14 -8.77
CA ARG A 342 -14.73 3.89 -8.35
C ARG A 342 -13.90 2.72 -8.83
N VAL A 343 -13.62 1.78 -7.93
CA VAL A 343 -12.96 0.53 -8.27
C VAL A 343 -13.81 -0.24 -9.29
N PRO A 344 -13.23 -0.74 -10.40
CA PRO A 344 -13.97 -1.56 -11.35
C PRO A 344 -14.64 -2.76 -10.66
N GLU A 345 -15.89 -3.04 -11.01
CA GLU A 345 -16.71 -4.07 -10.34
C GLU A 345 -16.03 -5.44 -10.29
N MET A 346 -15.33 -5.81 -11.36
CA MET A 346 -14.63 -7.09 -11.39
C MET A 346 -13.43 -7.15 -10.42
N ILE A 347 -12.78 -6.02 -10.17
CA ILE A 347 -11.70 -5.92 -9.18
C ILE A 347 -12.30 -5.86 -7.76
N LEU A 348 -13.39 -5.11 -7.61
CA LEU A 348 -14.13 -5.02 -6.35
C LEU A 348 -14.63 -6.40 -5.90
N ASP A 349 -15.15 -7.21 -6.83
CA ASP A 349 -15.53 -8.60 -6.58
C ASP A 349 -14.34 -9.44 -6.10
N LEU A 350 -13.15 -9.26 -6.68
CA LEU A 350 -11.93 -9.93 -6.23
C LEU A 350 -11.54 -9.53 -4.79
N ILE A 351 -11.70 -8.26 -4.43
CA ILE A 351 -11.39 -7.76 -3.08
C ILE A 351 -12.35 -8.36 -2.04
N LEU A 352 -13.63 -8.45 -2.38
CA LEU A 352 -14.68 -8.89 -1.47
C LEU A 352 -14.78 -10.42 -1.34
N ARG A 353 -14.25 -11.15 -2.32
CA ARG A 353 -14.36 -12.61 -2.38
C ARG A 353 -13.34 -13.28 -1.46
N ASP A 354 -13.82 -13.99 -0.46
CA ASP A 354 -12.98 -14.71 0.51
C ASP A 354 -12.71 -16.18 0.13
N GLU A 355 -13.47 -16.75 -0.79
CA GLU A 355 -13.51 -18.20 -1.08
C GLU A 355 -12.48 -18.67 -2.12
N ASP A 356 -11.35 -18.01 -2.28
CA ASP A 356 -10.45 -18.28 -3.39
C ASP A 356 -9.50 -19.44 -3.15
N GLU A 357 -9.70 -20.51 -3.87
CA GLU A 357 -8.67 -21.51 -4.09
C GLU A 357 -7.58 -20.98 -5.03
N GLY A 358 -6.32 -21.08 -4.61
CA GLY A 358 -5.18 -20.99 -5.52
C GLY A 358 -4.77 -19.61 -6.00
N ARG A 359 -5.01 -18.54 -5.23
CA ARG A 359 -4.37 -17.25 -5.53
C ARG A 359 -2.88 -17.35 -5.29
N THR A 360 -2.11 -17.45 -6.35
CA THR A 360 -0.67 -17.28 -6.28
C THR A 360 -0.27 -16.10 -7.13
N PHE A 361 0.52 -15.23 -6.58
CA PHE A 361 0.94 -14.01 -7.20
C PHE A 361 2.39 -13.74 -6.88
N TRP A 362 3.20 -13.53 -7.90
CA TRP A 362 4.59 -13.13 -7.79
C TRP A 362 4.81 -11.86 -8.57
N GLN A 363 5.48 -10.95 -7.95
CA GLN A 363 5.89 -9.72 -8.58
C GLN A 363 7.41 -9.58 -8.48
N GLY A 364 8.06 -9.57 -9.63
CA GLY A 364 9.45 -9.21 -9.75
C GLY A 364 9.62 -7.71 -9.90
N PHE A 365 10.64 -7.17 -9.25
CA PHE A 365 11.06 -5.79 -9.43
C PHE A 365 12.46 -5.74 -9.97
N HIS A 366 12.68 -4.84 -10.90
CA HIS A 366 14.01 -4.51 -11.33
C HIS A 366 14.84 -4.08 -10.10
N HIS A 367 15.82 -4.90 -9.71
CA HIS A 367 16.75 -4.69 -8.59
C HIS A 367 16.24 -4.84 -7.15
N THR A 368 14.94 -5.03 -6.90
CA THR A 368 14.40 -5.03 -5.53
C THR A 368 13.90 -6.38 -5.04
N GLY A 369 13.99 -7.44 -5.87
CA GLY A 369 13.57 -8.80 -5.52
C GLY A 369 12.06 -9.00 -5.63
N TRP A 370 11.62 -10.19 -5.23
CA TRP A 370 10.25 -10.65 -5.40
C TRP A 370 9.35 -10.20 -4.26
N GLU A 371 8.13 -9.80 -4.58
CA GLU A 371 6.99 -9.89 -3.65
C GLU A 371 6.19 -11.12 -4.00
N ILE A 372 5.87 -11.95 -3.01
CA ILE A 372 5.17 -13.21 -3.21
C ILE A 372 3.98 -13.25 -2.28
N TYR A 373 2.83 -13.59 -2.86
CA TYR A 373 1.59 -13.80 -2.14
C TYR A 373 1.03 -15.16 -2.53
N ALA A 374 0.76 -16.00 -1.55
CA ALA A 374 0.20 -17.33 -1.75
C ALA A 374 -1.07 -17.46 -0.90
N GLY A 375 -2.22 -17.34 -1.53
CA GLY A 375 -3.53 -17.36 -0.91
C GLY A 375 -4.20 -18.72 -0.95
N SER A 376 -5.03 -18.96 0.06
CA SER A 376 -5.98 -20.06 0.16
C SER A 376 -7.30 -19.54 0.74
N PRO A 377 -8.37 -20.33 0.79
CA PRO A 377 -9.62 -19.91 1.42
C PRO A 377 -9.45 -19.40 2.85
N SER A 378 -8.60 -20.05 3.66
CA SER A 378 -8.46 -19.76 5.09
C SER A 378 -7.30 -18.83 5.45
N PHE A 379 -6.35 -18.57 4.54
CA PHE A 379 -5.16 -17.76 4.82
C PHE A 379 -4.52 -17.17 3.57
N LEU A 380 -3.69 -16.14 3.79
CA LEU A 380 -2.74 -15.60 2.82
C LEU A 380 -1.34 -15.61 3.43
N ILE A 381 -0.37 -16.17 2.73
CA ILE A 381 1.04 -16.03 3.07
C ILE A 381 1.61 -14.92 2.20
N SER A 382 2.24 -13.94 2.82
CA SER A 382 2.91 -12.85 2.10
C SER A 382 4.36 -12.71 2.54
N GLY A 383 5.23 -12.39 1.62
CA GLY A 383 6.63 -12.16 1.90
C GLY A 383 7.39 -11.68 0.67
N GLY A 384 8.68 -11.50 0.82
CA GLY A 384 9.53 -11.06 -0.26
C GLY A 384 10.21 -9.73 0.01
N GLY A 385 10.68 -9.15 -1.05
CA GLY A 385 11.51 -7.95 -1.01
C GLY A 385 12.98 -8.29 -0.85
N ARG A 386 13.81 -7.67 -1.64
CA ARG A 386 15.27 -7.74 -1.59
C ARG A 386 15.80 -6.40 -1.15
N TRP A 387 16.69 -6.37 -0.20
CA TRP A 387 17.45 -5.16 0.03
C TRP A 387 18.62 -5.12 -0.93
N VAL A 388 18.58 -4.19 -1.86
CA VAL A 388 19.72 -3.85 -2.70
C VAL A 388 20.46 -2.71 -2.01
N ASN A 389 21.76 -2.86 -1.87
CA ASN A 389 22.63 -1.93 -1.13
C ASN A 389 22.87 -0.62 -1.90
N ASP A 390 22.27 -0.49 -3.06
CA ASP A 390 22.52 0.62 -3.95
C ASP A 390 21.38 1.63 -3.78
N PHE A 391 21.67 2.63 -2.96
CA PHE A 391 21.01 3.91 -3.07
C PHE A 391 21.32 4.42 -4.49
N ASP A 392 20.33 4.43 -5.35
CA ASP A 392 20.49 5.09 -6.63
C ASP A 392 20.47 6.60 -6.40
N TYR A 393 21.67 7.18 -6.33
CA TYR A 393 21.86 8.62 -6.17
C TYR A 393 21.22 9.43 -7.30
N TRP A 394 20.86 8.79 -8.41
CA TRP A 394 20.29 9.46 -9.57
C TRP A 394 18.78 9.50 -9.55
N THR A 395 18.15 8.48 -8.98
CA THR A 395 16.69 8.36 -8.91
C THR A 395 16.14 8.65 -7.50
N GLY A 396 16.99 8.71 -6.49
CA GLY A 396 16.57 8.88 -5.08
C GLY A 396 15.91 7.65 -4.48
N GLU A 397 16.01 6.54 -5.17
CA GLU A 397 15.26 5.36 -4.85
C GLU A 397 16.00 4.51 -3.84
N LEU A 398 15.42 4.37 -2.68
CA LEU A 398 15.80 3.35 -1.73
C LEU A 398 15.14 2.06 -2.16
N SER A 399 15.92 1.21 -2.80
CA SER A 399 15.52 -0.13 -3.19
C SER A 399 14.96 -0.93 -2.00
N GLY A 400 14.08 -1.84 -2.32
CA GLY A 400 13.28 -2.64 -1.43
C GLY A 400 14.04 -3.24 -0.24
N TRP A 401 13.35 -3.29 0.87
CA TRP A 401 13.92 -3.70 2.14
C TRP A 401 13.44 -5.10 2.46
N ALA A 402 14.31 -5.90 3.08
CA ALA A 402 13.94 -7.22 3.55
C ALA A 402 12.74 -7.13 4.48
N VAL A 403 11.68 -7.83 4.14
CA VAL A 403 10.43 -7.81 4.87
C VAL A 403 10.14 -9.17 5.46
N PRO A 404 9.50 -9.24 6.62
CA PRO A 404 9.09 -10.50 7.20
C PRO A 404 8.11 -11.25 6.31
N VAL A 405 8.14 -12.56 6.38
CA VAL A 405 7.04 -13.38 5.91
C VAL A 405 5.94 -13.36 6.97
N VAL A 406 4.71 -13.19 6.53
CA VAL A 406 3.52 -13.09 7.41
C VAL A 406 2.42 -14.01 6.89
N VAL A 407 1.76 -14.71 7.82
CA VAL A 407 0.54 -15.49 7.54
C VAL A 407 -0.66 -14.71 8.05
N ILE A 408 -1.53 -14.31 7.13
CA ILE A 408 -2.75 -13.56 7.39
C ILE A 408 -3.92 -14.54 7.34
N PRO A 409 -4.58 -14.88 8.46
CA PRO A 409 -5.79 -15.71 8.43
C PRO A 409 -6.97 -14.95 7.82
N ALA A 410 -7.87 -15.66 7.15
CA ALA A 410 -9.07 -15.07 6.56
C ALA A 410 -10.05 -14.54 7.62
N ARG A 411 -10.03 -15.08 8.84
CA ARG A 411 -10.97 -14.78 9.91
C ARG A 411 -10.24 -14.35 11.18
N GLY A 412 -10.95 -13.62 12.03
CA GLY A 412 -10.47 -13.18 13.35
C GLY A 412 -9.67 -11.89 13.32
N GLY A 413 -9.50 -11.27 14.47
CA GLY A 413 -8.68 -10.09 14.65
C GLY A 413 -7.20 -10.41 14.41
N ILE A 414 -6.47 -9.48 13.80
CA ILE A 414 -5.06 -9.65 13.47
C ILE A 414 -4.28 -8.46 13.98
N SER A 415 -3.29 -8.76 14.81
CA SER A 415 -2.28 -7.83 15.26
C SER A 415 -0.91 -8.49 15.15
N ARG A 416 0.16 -7.71 15.32
CA ARG A 416 1.52 -8.26 15.44
C ARG A 416 1.60 -9.42 16.43
N GLU A 417 0.82 -9.38 17.48
CA GLU A 417 0.87 -10.31 18.59
C GLU A 417 0.18 -11.64 18.31
N ASN A 418 -0.61 -11.74 17.24
CA ASN A 418 -1.37 -12.95 16.93
C ASN A 418 -1.13 -13.53 15.53
N MET A 419 -0.18 -13.01 14.76
CA MET A 419 0.18 -13.54 13.43
C MET A 419 1.40 -14.45 13.49
N ILE A 420 1.36 -15.60 12.81
CA ILE A 420 2.54 -16.39 12.49
C ILE A 420 3.38 -15.57 11.51
N ARG A 421 4.69 -15.43 11.79
CA ARG A 421 5.57 -14.62 10.98
C ARG A 421 7.03 -15.11 11.04
N PHE A 422 7.83 -14.66 10.10
CA PHE A 422 9.29 -14.82 10.10
C PHE A 422 9.91 -13.43 10.17
N GLU A 423 10.53 -13.09 11.28
CA GLU A 423 11.00 -11.70 11.51
C GLU A 423 12.28 -11.34 10.75
N GLY A 424 12.97 -12.33 10.21
CA GLY A 424 14.25 -12.09 9.57
C GLY A 424 15.37 -11.84 10.59
N ALA A 425 16.57 -11.48 10.12
CA ALA A 425 17.67 -11.12 10.98
C ALA A 425 17.52 -9.68 11.50
N HIS A 426 17.63 -9.50 12.81
CA HIS A 426 17.38 -8.21 13.47
C HIS A 426 18.25 -7.06 12.96
N ASP A 427 19.50 -7.33 12.54
CA ASP A 427 20.44 -6.27 12.14
C ASP A 427 20.90 -6.35 10.70
N ASP A 428 20.49 -7.37 9.95
CA ASP A 428 20.90 -7.50 8.58
C ASP A 428 19.75 -7.19 7.63
N ARG A 429 19.66 -5.93 7.29
CA ARG A 429 18.72 -5.40 6.30
C ARG A 429 18.90 -6.03 4.91
N LYS A 430 19.95 -6.83 4.71
CA LYS A 430 20.34 -7.47 3.45
C LYS A 430 19.80 -8.88 3.28
N LYS A 431 19.17 -9.46 4.30
CA LYS A 431 18.64 -10.80 4.23
C LYS A 431 17.19 -10.79 3.77
N ASN A 432 16.99 -11.48 2.71
CA ASN A 432 15.80 -11.55 1.93
C ASN A 432 14.89 -12.68 2.41
N ASN A 433 13.60 -12.42 2.52
CA ASN A 433 12.57 -13.39 2.85
C ASN A 433 11.68 -13.67 1.63
N GLN A 434 12.25 -14.19 0.56
CA GLN A 434 11.52 -14.62 -0.65
C GLN A 434 10.97 -16.05 -0.55
N CYS A 435 11.07 -16.67 0.60
CA CYS A 435 10.71 -18.05 0.78
C CYS A 435 9.21 -18.21 1.04
N VAL A 436 8.40 -17.97 0.04
CA VAL A 436 6.95 -18.16 0.06
C VAL A 436 6.53 -19.00 -1.15
N ALA A 437 5.73 -20.03 -0.90
CA ALA A 437 5.07 -20.84 -1.91
C ALA A 437 3.64 -21.17 -1.44
N PRO A 438 2.77 -21.75 -2.28
CA PRO A 438 1.45 -22.17 -1.86
C PRO A 438 1.48 -23.07 -0.63
N GLY A 439 0.91 -22.60 0.48
CA GLY A 439 0.90 -23.30 1.76
C GLY A 439 2.25 -23.47 2.45
N PHE A 440 3.31 -22.80 2.01
CA PHE A 440 4.65 -22.96 2.58
C PHE A 440 5.39 -21.63 2.71
N ALA A 441 6.12 -21.48 3.81
CA ALA A 441 7.04 -20.36 4.02
C ALA A 441 8.30 -20.82 4.76
N CYS A 442 9.43 -20.13 4.53
CA CYS A 442 10.64 -20.34 5.32
C CYS A 442 11.38 -19.03 5.61
N GLY A 443 12.32 -19.06 6.55
CA GLY A 443 13.10 -17.87 6.89
C GLY A 443 13.78 -17.95 8.24
N ILE A 444 14.29 -16.79 8.66
CA ILE A 444 14.96 -16.61 9.94
C ILE A 444 13.94 -16.13 10.97
N ASN A 445 14.11 -16.58 12.21
CA ASN A 445 13.28 -16.24 13.36
C ASN A 445 11.78 -16.47 13.11
N PRO A 446 11.35 -17.72 12.87
CA PRO A 446 9.95 -18.05 12.88
C PRO A 446 9.34 -17.78 14.26
N VAL A 447 8.24 -17.06 14.29
CA VAL A 447 7.55 -16.68 15.52
C VAL A 447 6.15 -17.26 15.53
N ILE A 448 5.87 -18.05 16.54
CA ILE A 448 4.52 -18.46 16.95
C ILE A 448 4.14 -17.54 18.10
N PRO A 449 3.22 -16.56 17.91
CA PRO A 449 2.87 -15.62 18.96
C PRO A 449 2.40 -16.32 20.24
N ASP A 450 2.78 -15.77 21.39
CA ASP A 450 2.36 -16.32 22.69
C ASP A 450 0.86 -16.19 22.93
N SER A 451 0.21 -15.20 22.30
CA SER A 451 -1.23 -15.00 22.29
C SER A 451 -2.01 -16.14 21.60
N ILE A 452 -1.35 -16.99 20.80
CA ILE A 452 -1.99 -18.20 20.27
C ILE A 452 -2.26 -19.16 21.42
N SER A 453 -3.53 -19.46 21.63
CA SER A 453 -4.01 -20.30 22.72
C SER A 453 -3.22 -21.62 22.81
N PRO A 454 -2.80 -22.04 24.01
CA PRO A 454 -2.15 -23.32 24.21
C PRO A 454 -2.97 -24.52 23.70
N GLN A 455 -4.30 -24.42 23.72
CA GLN A 455 -5.21 -25.44 23.23
C GLN A 455 -5.07 -25.70 21.73
N CYS A 456 -4.61 -24.70 20.96
CA CYS A 456 -4.33 -24.85 19.55
C CYS A 456 -3.00 -25.59 19.29
N ARG A 457 -2.12 -25.74 20.29
CA ARG A 457 -0.73 -26.17 20.10
C ARG A 457 -0.58 -27.66 20.44
N TRP A 458 0.22 -28.33 19.64
CA TRP A 458 0.69 -29.68 19.90
C TRP A 458 2.18 -29.80 19.55
N LYS A 459 2.94 -30.48 20.41
CA LYS A 459 4.36 -30.75 20.18
C LYS A 459 4.62 -32.24 20.30
N PRO A 460 5.46 -32.83 19.44
CA PRO A 460 5.95 -34.18 19.65
C PRO A 460 6.69 -34.30 21.00
N ALA A 461 6.73 -35.49 21.56
CA ALA A 461 7.47 -35.75 22.79
C ALA A 461 9.00 -35.51 22.61
N GLY A 462 9.67 -35.06 23.66
CA GLY A 462 11.10 -34.74 23.66
C GLY A 462 11.42 -33.37 23.07
N ASN A 463 12.68 -33.18 22.67
CA ASN A 463 13.21 -31.92 22.14
C ASN A 463 12.93 -31.80 20.63
N SER A 464 11.69 -32.02 20.19
CA SER A 464 11.32 -31.91 18.78
C SER A 464 11.35 -30.45 18.32
N PRO A 465 11.96 -30.16 17.15
CA PRO A 465 11.92 -28.83 16.55
C PRO A 465 10.55 -28.45 15.99
N TRP A 466 9.58 -29.34 16.00
CA TRP A 466 8.26 -29.17 15.44
C TRP A 466 7.26 -28.64 16.47
N THR A 467 6.44 -27.71 16.01
CA THR A 467 5.20 -27.27 16.67
C THR A 467 4.08 -27.34 15.65
N PHE A 468 2.98 -27.99 16.03
CA PHE A 468 1.79 -28.08 15.20
C PHE A 468 0.67 -27.26 15.82
N LEU A 469 -0.13 -26.61 14.97
CA LEU A 469 -1.23 -25.73 15.37
C LEU A 469 -2.52 -26.19 14.69
N ASP A 470 -3.57 -26.34 15.50
CA ASP A 470 -4.91 -26.69 15.05
C ASP A 470 -5.85 -25.51 15.32
N PHE A 471 -6.11 -24.72 14.30
CA PHE A 471 -7.01 -23.57 14.40
C PHE A 471 -8.48 -23.92 14.09
N THR A 472 -8.81 -25.22 14.04
CA THR A 472 -10.18 -25.71 13.83
C THR A 472 -10.86 -26.11 15.13
N ARG A 473 -10.08 -26.29 16.20
CA ARG A 473 -10.59 -26.76 17.49
C ARG A 473 -11.59 -25.78 18.10
N PRO A 474 -12.68 -26.28 18.68
CA PRO A 474 -13.65 -25.43 19.35
C PRO A 474 -13.09 -24.64 20.53
N ASP A 475 -12.08 -25.19 21.24
CA ASP A 475 -11.41 -24.60 22.38
C ASP A 475 -10.19 -23.72 21.98
N CYS A 476 -9.83 -23.66 20.71
CA CYS A 476 -8.85 -22.72 20.19
C CYS A 476 -9.47 -21.33 20.02
N ALA A 477 -8.93 -20.32 20.68
CA ALA A 477 -9.47 -18.96 20.63
C ALA A 477 -9.43 -18.34 19.24
N GLN A 478 -8.43 -18.67 18.43
CA GLN A 478 -8.21 -18.06 17.13
C GLN A 478 -9.21 -18.51 16.04
N LYS A 479 -9.65 -19.77 16.04
CA LYS A 479 -10.65 -20.32 15.11
C LYS A 479 -10.43 -19.96 13.63
N TRP A 480 -9.17 -19.97 13.17
CA TRP A 480 -8.81 -19.52 11.82
C TRP A 480 -9.17 -20.53 10.71
N GLY A 481 -9.45 -21.79 11.06
CA GLY A 481 -9.97 -22.77 10.13
C GLY A 481 -8.94 -23.54 9.31
N PHE A 482 -7.66 -23.50 9.65
CA PHE A 482 -6.59 -24.24 8.99
C PHE A 482 -5.64 -24.91 9.98
N PHE A 483 -4.75 -25.79 9.48
CA PHE A 483 -3.66 -26.40 10.24
C PHE A 483 -2.35 -25.74 9.90
N ALA A 484 -1.42 -25.69 10.87
CA ALA A 484 -0.05 -25.28 10.60
C ALA A 484 0.97 -26.24 11.26
N ALA A 485 2.07 -26.49 10.56
CA ALA A 485 3.24 -27.20 11.05
C ALA A 485 4.45 -26.28 10.95
N ILE A 486 5.10 -26.00 12.09
CA ILE A 486 6.23 -25.07 12.16
C ILE A 486 7.45 -25.81 12.65
N TYR A 487 8.49 -25.79 11.84
CA TYR A 487 9.81 -26.29 12.20
C TYR A 487 10.68 -25.10 12.63
N GLN A 488 11.31 -25.21 13.79
CA GLN A 488 12.21 -24.20 14.30
C GLN A 488 13.47 -24.87 14.88
N ALA A 489 14.63 -24.50 14.37
CA ALA A 489 15.92 -24.98 14.84
C ALA A 489 16.82 -23.80 15.23
N PRO A 490 17.72 -24.00 16.22
CA PRO A 490 18.76 -23.02 16.51
C PRO A 490 19.62 -22.76 15.27
N CYS A 491 20.01 -21.52 15.08
CA CYS A 491 21.00 -21.20 14.06
C CYS A 491 22.39 -21.66 14.46
N GLU A 492 22.92 -22.61 13.74
CA GLU A 492 24.36 -22.79 13.68
C GLU A 492 24.96 -21.70 12.78
N THR A 493 26.24 -21.33 13.01
CA THR A 493 26.92 -20.16 12.42
C THR A 493 26.89 -20.04 10.90
N ARG A 494 26.38 -21.03 10.18
CA ARG A 494 26.24 -21.04 8.72
C ARG A 494 24.93 -20.44 8.17
N HIS A 495 23.86 -20.41 8.96
CA HIS A 495 22.54 -20.04 8.50
C HIS A 495 22.04 -18.69 9.03
N CYS A 496 22.65 -18.18 10.10
CA CYS A 496 22.35 -16.90 10.69
C CYS A 496 23.63 -16.19 11.07
N ARG A 497 23.62 -14.87 11.08
CA ARG A 497 24.82 -14.08 11.44
C ARG A 497 25.04 -13.93 12.93
N ARG A 498 24.01 -14.13 13.73
CA ARG A 498 24.07 -13.93 15.19
C ARG A 498 23.84 -15.19 15.94
N ARG A 499 24.62 -15.33 17.02
CA ARG A 499 24.42 -16.36 18.02
C ARG A 499 23.07 -16.11 18.72
N GLY A 500 22.18 -17.10 18.72
CA GLY A 500 20.87 -17.03 19.36
C GLY A 500 19.70 -16.80 18.40
N GLU A 501 19.93 -16.56 17.10
CA GLU A 501 18.88 -16.60 16.10
C GLU A 501 18.42 -18.04 15.86
N SER A 502 17.18 -18.18 15.39
CA SER A 502 16.63 -19.45 14.91
C SER A 502 16.31 -19.35 13.42
N TRP A 503 16.18 -20.48 12.78
CA TRP A 503 15.68 -20.57 11.42
C TRP A 503 14.58 -21.61 11.33
N GLY A 504 13.78 -21.58 10.29
CA GLY A 504 12.75 -22.59 10.13
C GLY A 504 11.88 -22.38 8.91
N PHE A 505 10.86 -23.19 8.87
CA PHE A 505 9.82 -23.14 7.85
C PHE A 505 8.47 -23.49 8.46
N ALA A 506 7.41 -23.16 7.74
CA ALA A 506 6.04 -23.43 8.12
C ALA A 506 5.25 -23.96 6.93
N GLU A 507 4.47 -25.01 7.15
CA GLU A 507 3.41 -25.42 6.26
C GLU A 507 2.07 -24.99 6.84
N MET A 508 1.24 -24.33 6.03
CA MET A 508 -0.17 -24.06 6.29
C MET A 508 -1.02 -24.92 5.36
N ALA A 509 -2.03 -25.55 5.91
CA ALA A 509 -2.87 -26.48 5.14
C ALA A 509 -4.36 -26.31 5.44
N GLU A 510 -5.17 -26.26 4.38
CA GLU A 510 -6.61 -26.33 4.50
C GLU A 510 -7.06 -27.68 5.08
N VAL A 511 -8.17 -27.69 5.77
CA VAL A 511 -8.72 -28.87 6.44
C VAL A 511 -9.15 -29.94 5.44
N GLU A 512 -9.94 -29.60 4.44
CA GLU A 512 -10.36 -30.44 3.29
C GLU A 512 -10.69 -31.90 3.66
N GLY A 513 -11.47 -32.08 4.70
CA GLY A 513 -11.89 -33.43 5.15
C GLY A 513 -10.83 -34.23 5.88
N ARG A 514 -9.62 -33.68 6.13
CA ARG A 514 -8.55 -34.33 6.91
C ARG A 514 -8.66 -33.94 8.38
N SER A 515 -8.33 -34.89 9.26
CA SER A 515 -8.16 -34.58 10.68
C SER A 515 -6.80 -33.94 10.94
N PHE A 516 -6.68 -33.20 12.03
CA PHE A 516 -5.40 -32.66 12.50
C PHE A 516 -4.37 -33.77 12.76
N GLU A 517 -4.81 -34.94 13.22
CA GLU A 517 -3.93 -36.07 13.43
C GLU A 517 -3.36 -36.61 12.13
N GLN A 518 -4.19 -36.76 11.10
CA GLN A 518 -3.74 -37.14 9.76
C GLN A 518 -2.73 -36.12 9.21
N PHE A 519 -3.00 -34.84 9.33
CA PHE A 519 -2.06 -33.79 8.93
C PHE A 519 -0.69 -33.95 9.60
N ARG A 520 -0.66 -34.09 10.93
CA ARG A 520 0.60 -34.27 11.68
C ARG A 520 1.36 -35.52 11.25
N ILE A 521 0.67 -36.65 11.15
CA ILE A 521 1.27 -37.93 10.73
C ILE A 521 1.89 -37.80 9.34
N GLU A 522 1.18 -37.19 8.39
CA GLU A 522 1.70 -37.03 7.02
C GLU A 522 2.91 -36.10 6.97
N VAL A 523 2.89 -34.97 7.67
CA VAL A 523 4.05 -34.04 7.75
C VAL A 523 5.27 -34.79 8.29
N LEU A 524 5.12 -35.47 9.41
CA LEU A 524 6.25 -36.18 10.05
C LEU A 524 6.73 -37.35 9.20
N ARG A 525 5.83 -38.16 8.64
CA ARG A 525 6.17 -39.32 7.81
C ARG A 525 6.92 -38.91 6.53
N ARG A 526 6.46 -37.89 5.83
CA ARG A 526 7.05 -37.43 4.56
C ARG A 526 8.40 -36.77 4.74
N ASN A 527 8.65 -36.22 5.93
CA ASN A 527 9.89 -35.52 6.25
C ASN A 527 10.77 -36.28 7.25
N SER A 528 10.41 -37.52 7.62
CA SER A 528 11.24 -38.35 8.49
C SER A 528 12.58 -38.68 7.82
N GLY A 529 13.69 -38.60 8.60
CA GLY A 529 15.05 -38.87 8.11
C GLY A 529 15.62 -37.79 7.18
N ARG A 530 14.90 -36.72 6.90
CA ARG A 530 15.43 -35.57 6.16
C ARG A 530 16.26 -34.69 7.07
N SER A 531 17.48 -34.40 6.65
CA SER A 531 18.34 -33.41 7.29
C SER A 531 18.03 -32.05 6.64
N PHE A 532 17.54 -31.10 7.43
CA PHE A 532 17.36 -29.72 7.00
C PHE A 532 18.62 -28.87 7.24
N HIS A 533 19.71 -29.47 7.61
CA HIS A 533 20.97 -28.81 7.94
C HIS A 533 21.91 -28.65 6.74
N GLU A 534 21.59 -29.23 5.60
CA GLU A 534 22.45 -29.14 4.42
C GLU A 534 22.21 -27.81 3.68
N ALA A 535 23.27 -27.04 3.59
CA ALA A 535 23.26 -25.62 3.26
C ALA A 535 22.85 -25.27 1.83
N ALA A 536 22.83 -26.21 0.90
CA ALA A 536 22.69 -25.87 -0.52
C ALA A 536 21.25 -25.98 -1.06
N ALA A 537 20.47 -26.96 -0.63
CA ALA A 537 19.07 -27.10 -1.01
C ALA A 537 18.35 -28.02 -0.01
N SER A 538 17.50 -27.45 0.82
CA SER A 538 16.61 -28.22 1.66
C SER A 538 15.35 -28.62 0.90
N ARG A 539 14.93 -29.87 1.06
CA ARG A 539 13.72 -30.40 0.43
C ARG A 539 12.68 -30.70 1.49
N TYR A 540 11.56 -30.06 1.37
CA TYR A 540 10.39 -30.32 2.19
C TYR A 540 9.28 -30.93 1.36
N VAL A 541 8.57 -31.92 1.89
CA VAL A 541 7.37 -32.46 1.24
C VAL A 541 6.17 -32.15 2.11
N THR A 542 5.25 -31.36 1.58
CA THR A 542 4.02 -30.97 2.28
C THR A 542 3.16 -32.18 2.62
N SER A 543 2.23 -32.02 3.54
CA SER A 543 1.25 -33.06 3.89
C SER A 543 0.42 -33.52 2.67
N ARG A 544 0.35 -32.70 1.62
CA ARG A 544 -0.32 -33.01 0.34
C ARG A 544 0.61 -33.72 -0.66
N GLY A 545 1.88 -33.87 -0.36
CA GLY A 545 2.86 -34.50 -1.25
C GLY A 545 3.57 -33.55 -2.20
N VAL A 546 3.32 -32.28 -2.13
CA VAL A 546 4.00 -31.25 -2.93
C VAL A 546 5.45 -31.11 -2.42
N GLU A 547 6.44 -31.28 -3.30
CA GLU A 547 7.83 -31.08 -2.94
C GLU A 547 8.22 -29.60 -3.10
N VAL A 548 8.73 -29.01 -2.03
CA VAL A 548 9.26 -27.65 -2.03
C VAL A 548 10.78 -27.72 -1.80
N VAL A 549 11.55 -27.24 -2.77
CA VAL A 549 13.00 -27.08 -2.63
C VAL A 549 13.28 -25.61 -2.34
N PHE A 550 13.94 -25.35 -1.22
CA PHE A 550 14.30 -24.01 -0.79
C PHE A 550 15.77 -23.93 -0.41
N THR A 551 16.33 -22.76 -0.45
CA THR A 551 17.72 -22.51 -0.06
C THR A 551 17.80 -21.50 1.05
N ALA A 552 18.76 -21.74 1.92
CA ALA A 552 19.29 -20.80 2.86
C ALA A 552 20.78 -20.67 2.57
N ASP A 553 21.17 -19.83 1.61
CA ASP A 553 22.58 -19.63 1.31
C ASP A 553 23.11 -18.38 2.04
N PRO A 554 23.91 -18.57 3.09
CA PRO A 554 24.51 -17.45 3.82
C PRO A 554 25.70 -16.82 3.08
N ALA A 555 26.27 -17.50 2.07
CA ALA A 555 27.44 -17.02 1.35
C ALA A 555 27.09 -16.06 0.21
N SER A 556 25.92 -16.20 -0.39
CA SER A 556 25.44 -15.37 -1.51
C SER A 556 24.55 -14.22 -1.06
N ARG A 557 24.98 -13.38 -0.11
CA ARG A 557 24.17 -12.30 0.46
C ARG A 557 22.77 -12.75 0.93
N ALA A 558 22.69 -14.00 1.31
CA ALA A 558 21.71 -14.74 2.07
C ALA A 558 20.25 -14.55 1.64
N GLU A 559 19.93 -15.20 0.59
CA GLU A 559 18.56 -15.27 0.14
C GLU A 559 17.91 -16.56 0.62
N TRP A 560 16.96 -16.42 1.54
CA TRP A 560 16.00 -17.47 1.80
C TRP A 560 15.00 -17.42 0.64
N GLY A 561 15.02 -18.43 -0.21
CA GLY A 561 14.19 -18.43 -1.41
C GLY A 561 13.73 -19.82 -1.80
N ILE A 562 12.59 -19.88 -2.50
CA ILE A 562 12.13 -21.10 -3.17
C ILE A 562 12.97 -21.32 -4.43
N ARG A 563 13.42 -22.56 -4.64
CA ARG A 563 14.09 -22.98 -5.88
C ARG A 563 13.16 -23.71 -6.82
N SER A 564 12.35 -24.62 -6.28
CA SER A 564 11.33 -25.29 -7.09
C SER A 564 10.14 -25.71 -6.24
N VAL A 565 9.00 -25.88 -6.89
CA VAL A 565 7.80 -26.53 -6.34
C VAL A 565 7.38 -27.61 -7.32
N ASP A 566 7.28 -28.87 -6.87
CA ASP A 566 7.00 -30.05 -7.69
C ASP A 566 7.88 -30.14 -8.95
N GLY A 567 9.18 -29.85 -8.81
CA GLY A 567 10.14 -29.87 -9.91
C GLY A 567 10.06 -28.70 -10.89
N VAL A 568 9.10 -27.78 -10.71
CA VAL A 568 9.06 -26.52 -11.47
C VAL A 568 10.05 -25.54 -10.83
N ASN A 569 11.10 -25.23 -11.55
CA ASN A 569 12.12 -24.30 -11.09
C ASN A 569 11.60 -22.86 -11.09
N PHE A 570 11.92 -22.14 -10.02
CA PHE A 570 11.79 -20.71 -9.96
C PHE A 570 13.09 -20.06 -10.39
N ASP A 571 13.03 -19.33 -11.47
CA ASP A 571 14.15 -18.50 -11.90
C ASP A 571 14.12 -17.22 -11.06
N SER A 572 15.18 -16.97 -10.30
CA SER A 572 15.34 -15.75 -9.52
C SER A 572 15.99 -14.62 -10.32
N ASP A 573 16.25 -14.84 -11.62
CA ASP A 573 16.77 -13.81 -12.51
C ASP A 573 15.64 -12.89 -12.96
N ASP A 574 15.63 -11.68 -12.41
CA ASP A 574 14.62 -10.65 -12.67
C ASP A 574 14.50 -10.27 -14.16
N SER A 575 15.53 -10.58 -14.98
CA SER A 575 15.55 -10.27 -16.40
C SER A 575 14.63 -11.14 -17.26
N HIS A 576 14.23 -12.30 -16.76
CA HIS A 576 13.47 -13.30 -17.52
C HIS A 576 11.97 -13.39 -17.13
N TRP A 577 11.59 -12.76 -16.03
CA TRP A 577 10.22 -12.87 -15.52
C TRP A 577 9.34 -11.70 -15.98
N PRO A 578 8.04 -11.95 -16.21
CA PRO A 578 7.09 -10.86 -16.29
C PRO A 578 7.11 -10.10 -14.96
N LEU A 579 6.97 -8.77 -15.02
CA LEU A 579 6.97 -7.91 -13.84
C LEU A 579 5.96 -8.41 -12.79
N VAL A 580 4.79 -8.84 -13.26
CA VAL A 580 3.77 -9.46 -12.41
C VAL A 580 3.29 -10.75 -13.08
N TRP A 581 3.30 -11.84 -12.32
CA TRP A 581 2.82 -13.12 -12.77
C TRP A 581 1.88 -13.74 -11.75
N GLY A 582 0.68 -14.05 -12.18
CA GLY A 582 -0.34 -14.68 -11.38
C GLY A 582 -1.53 -15.08 -12.24
N ASN A 583 -2.44 -15.86 -11.70
CA ASN A 583 -3.64 -16.26 -12.41
C ASN A 583 -4.68 -15.12 -12.56
N LEU A 584 -4.66 -14.16 -11.63
CA LEU A 584 -5.62 -13.04 -11.60
C LEU A 584 -5.04 -11.71 -12.09
N LEU A 585 -3.73 -11.53 -12.00
CA LEU A 585 -3.05 -10.28 -12.39
C LEU A 585 -1.75 -10.61 -13.12
N GLN A 586 -1.54 -10.02 -14.29
CA GLN A 586 -0.35 -10.24 -15.11
C GLN A 586 0.10 -8.95 -15.79
N THR A 587 1.40 -8.73 -15.86
CA THR A 587 2.05 -7.75 -16.74
C THR A 587 3.46 -8.20 -17.10
N LYS A 588 3.92 -7.83 -18.29
CA LYS A 588 5.28 -8.09 -18.75
C LYS A 588 6.20 -6.89 -18.55
N GLY A 589 5.76 -5.85 -17.85
CA GLY A 589 6.53 -4.62 -17.72
C GLY A 589 6.59 -3.77 -19.01
N ASP A 590 5.70 -4.01 -19.94
CA ASP A 590 5.61 -3.28 -21.21
C ASP A 590 4.60 -2.13 -21.21
N GLY A 591 3.94 -1.90 -20.07
CA GLY A 591 2.88 -0.89 -19.93
C GLY A 591 1.48 -1.46 -20.14
N ARG A 592 1.34 -2.78 -20.32
CA ARG A 592 0.06 -3.49 -20.38
C ARG A 592 -0.13 -4.36 -19.17
N VAL A 593 -1.28 -4.18 -18.51
CA VAL A 593 -1.69 -4.98 -17.34
C VAL A 593 -2.99 -5.71 -17.67
N VAL A 594 -3.08 -6.98 -17.30
CA VAL A 594 -4.26 -7.81 -17.49
C VAL A 594 -4.74 -8.29 -16.13
N VAL A 595 -5.99 -7.99 -15.81
CA VAL A 595 -6.68 -8.45 -14.60
C VAL A 595 -7.76 -9.43 -15.02
N ARG A 596 -7.83 -10.60 -14.36
CA ARG A 596 -8.83 -11.63 -14.64
C ARG A 596 -9.69 -11.87 -13.42
N ASN A 597 -10.99 -11.96 -13.66
CA ASN A 597 -11.94 -12.46 -12.68
C ASN A 597 -12.67 -13.68 -13.29
N PRO A 598 -12.19 -14.90 -13.05
CA PRO A 598 -12.75 -16.10 -13.64
C PRO A 598 -14.17 -16.38 -13.13
N TRP A 599 -14.52 -15.95 -11.93
CA TRP A 599 -15.86 -16.16 -11.36
C TRP A 599 -16.92 -15.28 -12.01
N ARG A 600 -16.52 -14.08 -12.49
CA ARG A 600 -17.38 -13.22 -13.31
C ARG A 600 -17.23 -13.49 -14.81
N GLY A 601 -16.30 -14.34 -15.21
CA GLY A 601 -15.97 -14.56 -16.62
C GLY A 601 -15.49 -13.28 -17.31
N GLN A 602 -14.70 -12.45 -16.64
CA GLN A 602 -14.27 -11.14 -17.12
C GLN A 602 -12.75 -10.97 -17.10
N GLU A 603 -12.25 -10.24 -18.09
CA GLU A 603 -10.87 -9.79 -18.18
C GLU A 603 -10.86 -8.28 -18.41
N LEU A 604 -10.08 -7.56 -17.61
CA LEU A 604 -9.82 -6.13 -17.78
C LEU A 604 -8.40 -5.94 -18.29
N VAL A 605 -8.27 -5.22 -19.39
CA VAL A 605 -6.98 -4.82 -19.96
C VAL A 605 -6.78 -3.33 -19.74
N LEU A 606 -5.70 -3.01 -19.02
CA LEU A 606 -5.18 -1.66 -18.84
C LEU A 606 -3.99 -1.53 -19.78
N ASP A 607 -4.09 -0.72 -20.80
CA ASP A 607 -3.04 -0.63 -21.84
C ASP A 607 -2.55 0.83 -22.01
N ALA A 608 -1.32 1.06 -21.60
CA ALA A 608 -0.60 2.31 -21.79
C ALA A 608 0.74 2.07 -22.53
N ARG A 609 0.83 1.03 -23.36
CA ARG A 609 2.04 0.81 -24.21
C ARG A 609 2.29 1.99 -25.12
N ASP A 610 1.25 2.59 -25.64
CA ASP A 610 1.30 3.95 -26.16
C ASP A 610 0.85 4.92 -25.06
N ALA A 611 1.79 5.69 -24.53
CA ALA A 611 1.51 6.62 -23.45
C ALA A 611 0.47 7.69 -23.84
N VAL A 612 0.43 8.09 -25.11
CA VAL A 612 -0.46 9.15 -25.60
C VAL A 612 -1.87 8.63 -25.89
N HIS A 613 -2.02 7.33 -26.10
CA HIS A 613 -3.33 6.70 -26.37
C HIS A 613 -3.60 5.58 -25.36
N PRO A 614 -3.72 5.91 -24.06
CA PRO A 614 -4.03 4.91 -23.04
C PRO A 614 -5.43 4.36 -23.24
N SER A 615 -5.62 3.07 -23.01
CA SER A 615 -6.92 2.42 -23.16
C SER A 615 -7.29 1.53 -21.98
N TRP A 616 -8.58 1.47 -21.71
CA TRP A 616 -9.22 0.66 -20.71
C TRP A 616 -10.27 -0.21 -21.41
N GLU A 617 -10.15 -1.54 -21.31
CA GLU A 617 -11.04 -2.44 -22.03
C GLU A 617 -11.48 -3.60 -21.15
N LEU A 618 -12.79 -3.76 -20.96
CA LEU A 618 -13.40 -4.90 -20.27
C LEU A 618 -13.88 -5.92 -21.29
N LYS A 619 -13.39 -7.16 -21.17
CA LYS A 619 -13.70 -8.29 -22.06
C LYS A 619 -14.38 -9.41 -21.30
N LYS A 620 -15.13 -10.25 -22.02
CA LYS A 620 -15.54 -11.58 -21.53
C LYS A 620 -14.35 -12.54 -21.66
N LEU A 621 -14.09 -13.35 -20.64
CA LEU A 621 -13.15 -14.45 -20.73
C LEU A 621 -13.71 -15.50 -21.70
N ASN A 622 -12.91 -15.88 -22.69
CA ASN A 622 -13.24 -17.01 -23.54
C ASN A 622 -13.17 -18.29 -22.71
N SER A 623 -14.20 -19.13 -22.83
CA SER A 623 -14.37 -20.37 -22.05
C SER A 623 -13.23 -21.39 -22.18
N GLU A 624 -12.29 -21.19 -23.10
CA GLU A 624 -11.14 -22.08 -23.34
C GLU A 624 -9.88 -21.74 -22.51
N SER A 625 -9.79 -20.56 -21.90
CA SER A 625 -8.59 -20.12 -21.17
C SER A 625 -8.58 -20.44 -19.67
N GLY A 626 -9.66 -20.97 -19.13
CA GLY A 626 -9.87 -21.23 -17.69
C GLY A 626 -9.49 -22.63 -17.18
N ARG A 627 -8.93 -23.51 -18.03
CA ARG A 627 -8.58 -24.89 -17.65
C ARG A 627 -7.13 -25.26 -18.05
N LYS A 628 -6.16 -24.45 -17.70
CA LYS A 628 -4.75 -24.88 -17.75
C LYS A 628 -4.02 -24.48 -16.48
#